data_85221d4658ea442fd0434f596a25bfab
#
_entry.id   85221d4658ea442fd0434f596a25bfab
#
_cell.length_a   1.000
_cell.length_b   1.000
_cell.length_c   1.000
_cell.angle_alpha   90.00
_cell.angle_beta   90.00
_cell.angle_gamma   90.00
#
_symmetry.space_group_name_H-M   'P 1'
#
loop_
_entity.id
_entity.type
_entity.pdbx_description
1 polymer ?
#
loop_
_entity_poly.entity_id
_entity_poly.type
_entity_poly.pdbx_seq_one_letter_code
_entity_poly.pdbx_strand_id
1 'polypeptide(L)'
;DRDIRGKGLSYMVYTLTSLKRDFKDKSLCLIVGTDAFAGLEQLHRWQQIFDLANIVVMQRPVIQGHKELNKRVLTLLKDRMVDTDALKCKQNGGITFVPVTQMDISATKIRQQWQQGKDILFLLPDAILTLIRQQHIY
;
A
#
# COMPACT_ATOMS: atom_id res chain seq x y z
N ASP A 1 -8.43 11.21 5.73
CA ASP A 1 -7.74 12.11 6.67
C ASP A 1 -7.74 11.62 8.13
N ARG A 2 -8.10 10.34 8.39
CA ARG A 2 -8.18 9.77 9.75
C ARG A 2 -6.83 9.79 10.47
N ASP A 3 -5.75 9.48 9.76
CA ASP A 3 -4.40 9.48 10.32
C ASP A 3 -3.92 10.90 10.63
N ILE A 4 -4.38 11.89 9.86
CA ILE A 4 -4.04 13.31 10.08
C ILE A 4 -4.82 13.90 11.26
N ARG A 5 -6.07 13.48 11.45
CA ARG A 5 -6.94 13.98 12.53
C ARG A 5 -6.79 13.22 13.84
N GLY A 6 -6.13 12.05 13.81
CA GLY A 6 -5.86 11.24 14.98
C GLY A 6 -4.89 11.93 15.96
N LYS A 7 -5.22 11.94 17.24
CA LYS A 7 -4.29 12.36 18.29
C LYS A 7 -3.41 11.17 18.66
N GLY A 8 -2.15 11.15 18.24
CA GLY A 8 -1.19 10.10 18.59
C GLY A 8 -0.52 9.45 17.39
N LEU A 9 0.16 8.33 17.65
CA LEU A 9 0.86 7.55 16.60
C LEU A 9 -0.16 6.91 15.66
N SER A 10 0.05 7.11 14.35
CA SER A 10 -0.76 6.50 13.31
C SER A 10 -0.30 5.06 13.08
N TYR A 11 -1.10 4.10 13.54
CA TYR A 11 -0.87 2.70 13.24
C TYR A 11 -1.98 2.15 12.34
N MET A 12 -1.62 1.38 11.33
CA MET A 12 -2.54 0.77 10.37
C MET A 12 -3.71 0.06 11.04
N VAL A 13 -3.46 -0.67 12.14
CA VAL A 13 -4.48 -1.39 12.87
C VAL A 13 -5.57 -0.46 13.44
N TYR A 14 -5.22 0.73 13.89
CA TYR A 14 -6.20 1.68 14.43
C TYR A 14 -7.05 2.31 13.32
N THR A 15 -6.44 2.61 12.19
CA THR A 15 -7.14 3.10 11.00
C THR A 15 -8.15 2.07 10.50
N LEU A 16 -7.74 0.80 10.37
CA LEU A 16 -8.63 -0.30 9.97
C LEU A 16 -9.74 -0.55 10.99
N THR A 17 -9.44 -0.50 12.29
CA THR A 17 -10.46 -0.63 13.36
C THR A 17 -11.50 0.46 13.25
N SER A 18 -11.08 1.71 13.04
CA SER A 18 -11.99 2.84 12.85
C SER A 18 -12.86 2.67 11.60
N LEU A 19 -12.26 2.25 10.49
CA LEU A 19 -13.00 1.98 9.24
C LEU A 19 -13.99 0.83 9.41
N LYS A 20 -13.59 -0.27 10.08
CA LYS A 20 -14.47 -1.42 10.30
C LYS A 20 -15.67 -1.06 11.16
N ARG A 21 -15.51 -0.15 12.13
CA ARG A 21 -16.63 0.36 12.95
C ARG A 21 -17.64 1.15 12.11
N ASP A 22 -17.16 1.97 11.17
CA ASP A 22 -18.05 2.79 10.32
C ASP A 22 -18.68 1.97 9.18
N PHE A 23 -17.99 0.91 8.73
CA PHE A 23 -18.40 0.05 7.62
C PHE A 23 -18.54 -1.41 8.07
N LYS A 24 -19.34 -1.65 9.11
CA LYS A 24 -19.48 -2.96 9.79
C LYS A 24 -19.77 -4.12 8.85
N ASP A 25 -20.67 -3.90 7.89
CA ASP A 25 -21.16 -4.92 6.98
C ASP A 25 -20.31 -5.02 5.68
N LYS A 26 -19.27 -4.20 5.57
CA LYS A 26 -18.43 -4.18 4.38
C LYS A 26 -17.14 -4.97 4.61
N SER A 27 -16.72 -5.67 3.58
CA SER A 27 -15.37 -6.22 3.51
C SER A 27 -14.40 -5.09 3.21
N LEU A 28 -13.39 -4.94 4.07
CA LEU A 28 -12.30 -3.98 3.83
C LEU A 28 -11.17 -4.68 3.10
N CYS A 29 -10.57 -4.00 2.11
CA CYS A 29 -9.37 -4.45 1.42
C CYS A 29 -8.23 -3.46 1.65
N LEU A 30 -7.16 -3.93 2.27
CA LEU A 30 -5.90 -3.21 2.42
C LEU A 30 -5.03 -3.51 1.19
N ILE A 31 -4.81 -2.49 0.35
CA ILE A 31 -3.97 -2.62 -0.84
C ILE A 31 -2.55 -2.18 -0.47
N VAL A 32 -1.57 -3.05 -0.71
CA VAL A 32 -0.16 -2.81 -0.41
C VAL A 32 0.74 -3.25 -1.57
N GLY A 33 1.89 -2.62 -1.69
CA GLY A 33 2.94 -3.10 -2.59
C GLY A 33 3.73 -4.25 -1.97
N THR A 34 4.49 -4.98 -2.78
CA THR A 34 5.33 -6.11 -2.35
C THR A 34 6.28 -5.74 -1.21
N ASP A 35 6.90 -4.55 -1.26
CA ASP A 35 7.86 -4.11 -0.23
C ASP A 35 7.18 -3.85 1.13
N ALA A 36 6.01 -3.23 1.12
CA ALA A 36 5.22 -2.99 2.32
C ALA A 36 4.70 -4.31 2.93
N PHE A 37 4.29 -5.25 2.07
CA PHE A 37 3.88 -6.58 2.50
C PHE A 37 5.06 -7.38 3.09
N ALA A 38 6.26 -7.28 2.52
CA ALA A 38 7.46 -7.92 3.07
C ALA A 38 7.85 -7.40 4.47
N GLY A 39 7.46 -6.15 4.78
CA GLY A 39 7.64 -5.55 6.10
C GLY A 39 6.44 -5.71 7.05
N LEU A 40 5.43 -6.47 6.68
CA LEU A 40 4.18 -6.58 7.43
C LEU A 40 4.38 -6.97 8.91
N GLU A 41 5.32 -7.89 9.18
CA GLU A 41 5.64 -8.35 10.54
C GLU A 41 6.17 -7.23 11.45
N GLN A 42 6.69 -6.15 10.89
CA GLN A 42 7.23 -5.02 11.64
C GLN A 42 6.14 -4.03 12.07
N LEU A 43 4.93 -4.19 11.55
CA LEU A 43 3.82 -3.33 11.91
C LEU A 43 3.29 -3.66 13.31
N HIS A 44 2.92 -2.63 14.04
CA HIS A 44 2.30 -2.79 15.35
C HIS A 44 1.02 -3.63 15.25
N ARG A 45 0.96 -4.73 16.01
CA ARG A 45 -0.17 -5.68 16.04
C ARG A 45 -0.59 -6.19 14.65
N TRP A 46 0.38 -6.48 13.80
CA TRP A 46 0.17 -6.86 12.41
C TRP A 46 -0.82 -8.04 12.22
N GLN A 47 -0.85 -9.00 13.16
CA GLN A 47 -1.80 -10.13 13.08
C GLN A 47 -3.25 -9.66 13.11
N GLN A 48 -3.57 -8.59 13.85
CA GLN A 48 -4.92 -8.05 13.93
C GLN A 48 -5.41 -7.43 12.61
N ILE A 49 -4.51 -7.11 11.70
CA ILE A 49 -4.87 -6.61 10.36
C ILE A 49 -5.75 -7.65 9.64
N PHE A 50 -5.46 -8.94 9.81
CA PHE A 50 -6.23 -10.02 9.18
C PHE A 50 -7.63 -10.20 9.77
N ASP A 51 -7.87 -9.77 11.00
CA ASP A 51 -9.19 -9.80 11.62
C ASP A 51 -10.06 -8.63 11.13
N LEU A 52 -9.44 -7.60 10.57
CA LEU A 52 -10.10 -6.37 10.17
C LEU A 52 -10.30 -6.25 8.65
N ALA A 53 -9.37 -6.78 7.85
CA ALA A 53 -9.36 -6.59 6.41
C ALA A 53 -8.79 -7.79 5.65
N ASN A 54 -9.10 -7.86 4.37
CA ASN A 54 -8.37 -8.66 3.39
C ASN A 54 -7.15 -7.86 2.89
N ILE A 55 -6.11 -8.54 2.40
CA ILE A 55 -4.91 -7.90 1.86
C ILE A 55 -4.80 -8.20 0.37
N VAL A 56 -4.67 -7.14 -0.42
CA VAL A 56 -4.37 -7.22 -1.85
C VAL A 56 -2.93 -6.76 -2.06
N VAL A 57 -2.06 -7.67 -2.45
CA VAL A 57 -0.65 -7.36 -2.70
C VAL A 57 -0.45 -7.08 -4.18
N MET A 58 -0.13 -5.85 -4.51
CA MET A 58 0.24 -5.46 -5.87
C MET A 58 1.66 -5.92 -6.16
N GLN A 59 1.78 -6.94 -7.02
CA GLN A 59 3.07 -7.45 -7.48
C GLN A 59 3.61 -6.58 -8.60
N ARG A 60 4.75 -5.98 -8.37
CA ARG A 60 5.54 -5.36 -9.44
C ARG A 60 6.32 -6.43 -10.17
N PRO A 61 6.49 -6.33 -11.50
CA PRO A 61 7.45 -7.17 -12.21
C PRO A 61 8.82 -7.07 -11.53
N VAL A 62 9.47 -8.21 -11.34
CA VAL A 62 10.77 -8.29 -10.64
C VAL A 62 11.80 -7.49 -11.45
N ILE A 63 12.07 -6.27 -11.06
CA ILE A 63 13.28 -5.56 -11.44
C ILE A 63 14.34 -5.98 -10.41
N GLN A 64 15.51 -6.42 -10.89
CA GLN A 64 16.63 -6.84 -10.04
C GLN A 64 16.82 -5.86 -8.86
N GLY A 65 16.74 -6.36 -7.63
CA GLY A 65 16.93 -5.56 -6.41
C GLY A 65 15.73 -5.46 -5.46
N HIS A 66 14.56 -5.98 -5.82
CA HIS A 66 13.46 -6.08 -4.85
C HIS A 66 13.76 -7.19 -3.82
N LYS A 67 13.54 -6.86 -2.54
CA LYS A 67 13.58 -7.87 -1.47
C LYS A 67 12.62 -9.00 -1.83
N GLU A 68 13.15 -10.20 -2.03
CA GLU A 68 12.32 -11.39 -2.11
C GLU A 68 11.43 -11.44 -0.87
N LEU A 69 10.16 -11.75 -1.08
CA LEU A 69 9.24 -11.98 0.03
C LEU A 69 9.86 -13.04 0.95
N ASN A 70 10.01 -12.70 2.21
CA ASN A 70 10.59 -13.61 3.19
C ASN A 70 9.79 -14.92 3.17
N LYS A 71 10.47 -16.04 2.90
CA LYS A 71 9.86 -17.37 2.86
C LYS A 71 9.06 -17.68 4.12
N ARG A 72 9.52 -17.17 5.28
CA ARG A 72 8.82 -17.29 6.55
C ARG A 72 7.45 -16.62 6.53
N VAL A 73 7.36 -15.39 6.00
CA VAL A 73 6.08 -14.67 5.86
C VAL A 73 5.15 -15.42 4.94
N LEU A 74 5.65 -15.88 3.79
CA LEU A 74 4.84 -16.68 2.86
C LEU A 74 4.33 -17.98 3.49
N THR A 75 5.17 -18.67 4.28
CA THR A 75 4.77 -19.91 4.98
C THR A 75 3.70 -19.62 6.03
N LEU A 76 3.87 -18.56 6.84
CA LEU A 76 2.90 -18.18 7.88
C LEU A 76 1.54 -17.76 7.30
N LEU A 77 1.53 -17.27 6.07
CA LEU A 77 0.33 -16.74 5.44
C LEU A 77 -0.26 -17.67 4.38
N LYS A 78 0.36 -18.85 4.15
CA LYS A 78 -0.04 -19.78 3.10
C LYS A 78 -1.53 -20.14 3.15
N ASP A 79 -2.05 -20.40 4.35
CA ASP A 79 -3.45 -20.80 4.55
C ASP A 79 -4.45 -19.65 4.36
N ARG A 80 -3.95 -18.41 4.22
CA ARG A 80 -4.73 -17.21 3.98
C ARG A 80 -4.76 -16.80 2.51
N MET A 81 -3.93 -17.45 1.69
CA MET A 81 -3.83 -17.12 0.26
C MET A 81 -5.07 -17.64 -0.47
N VAL A 82 -5.72 -16.76 -1.19
CA VAL A 82 -6.92 -17.04 -1.99
C VAL A 82 -6.82 -16.33 -3.34
N ASP A 83 -7.57 -16.80 -4.31
CA ASP A 83 -7.72 -16.09 -5.58
C ASP A 83 -8.57 -14.81 -5.41
N THR A 84 -8.61 -14.00 -6.45
CA THR A 84 -9.31 -12.71 -6.45
C THR A 84 -10.83 -12.88 -6.29
N ASP A 85 -11.42 -13.96 -6.81
CA ASP A 85 -12.85 -14.17 -6.73
C ASP A 85 -13.25 -14.69 -5.35
N ALA A 86 -12.48 -15.61 -4.79
CA ALA A 86 -12.68 -16.05 -3.41
C ALA A 86 -12.47 -14.89 -2.40
N LEU A 87 -11.57 -13.95 -2.69
CA LEU A 87 -11.38 -12.77 -1.84
C LEU A 87 -12.64 -11.90 -1.75
N LYS A 88 -13.38 -11.75 -2.84
CA LYS A 88 -14.64 -10.96 -2.88
C LYS A 88 -15.69 -11.51 -1.91
N CYS A 89 -15.66 -12.83 -1.66
CA CYS A 89 -16.61 -13.51 -0.76
C CYS A 89 -16.13 -13.51 0.71
N LYS A 90 -14.88 -13.12 0.98
CA LYS A 90 -14.32 -13.08 2.35
C LYS A 90 -14.57 -11.75 3.03
N GLN A 91 -15.01 -11.79 4.28
CA GLN A 91 -15.16 -10.60 5.10
C GLN A 91 -13.81 -9.99 5.53
N ASN A 92 -12.83 -10.85 5.81
CA ASN A 92 -11.48 -10.47 6.23
C ASN A 92 -10.52 -11.67 6.14
N GLY A 93 -9.24 -11.44 6.37
CA GLY A 93 -8.22 -12.46 6.56
C GLY A 93 -7.71 -13.15 5.30
N GLY A 94 -8.27 -12.84 4.12
CA GLY A 94 -7.76 -13.34 2.85
C GLY A 94 -6.58 -12.51 2.33
N ILE A 95 -5.70 -13.16 1.57
CA ILE A 95 -4.57 -12.51 0.89
C ILE A 95 -4.62 -12.91 -0.57
N THR A 96 -4.52 -11.94 -1.47
CA THR A 96 -4.37 -12.20 -2.90
C THR A 96 -3.22 -11.37 -3.48
N PHE A 97 -2.54 -11.92 -4.47
CA PHE A 97 -1.48 -11.26 -5.22
C PHE A 97 -1.98 -10.90 -6.60
N VAL A 98 -1.91 -9.62 -6.94
CA VAL A 98 -2.38 -9.11 -8.22
C VAL A 98 -1.19 -8.55 -9.00
N PRO A 99 -0.86 -9.11 -10.17
CA PRO A 99 0.16 -8.53 -11.03
C PRO A 99 -0.32 -7.17 -11.55
N VAL A 100 0.54 -6.16 -11.46
CA VAL A 100 0.22 -4.82 -11.94
C VAL A 100 1.25 -4.37 -12.97
N THR A 101 0.78 -3.69 -14.02
CA THR A 101 1.69 -3.03 -14.96
C THR A 101 2.43 -1.93 -14.24
N GLN A 102 3.75 -2.00 -14.23
CA GLN A 102 4.57 -0.97 -13.61
C GLN A 102 4.85 0.14 -14.60
N MET A 103 4.44 1.35 -14.27
CA MET A 103 5.02 2.55 -14.85
C MET A 103 6.29 2.90 -14.06
N ASP A 104 7.40 3.16 -14.75
CA ASP A 104 8.68 3.54 -14.12
C ASP A 104 8.65 4.98 -13.56
N ILE A 105 7.61 5.25 -12.77
CA ILE A 105 7.36 6.54 -12.12
C ILE A 105 7.49 6.35 -10.61
N SER A 106 8.37 7.12 -9.98
CA SER A 106 8.47 7.15 -8.53
C SER A 106 8.67 8.58 -8.03
N ALA A 107 8.19 8.87 -6.83
CA ALA A 107 8.35 10.19 -6.21
C ALA A 107 9.83 10.60 -6.10
N THR A 108 10.73 9.65 -5.86
CA THR A 108 12.18 9.89 -5.82
C THR A 108 12.71 10.32 -7.20
N LYS A 109 12.35 9.60 -8.26
CA LYS A 109 12.76 9.96 -9.64
C LYS A 109 12.22 11.31 -10.06
N ILE A 110 10.94 11.60 -9.75
CA ILE A 110 10.33 12.90 -10.05
C ILE A 110 11.10 14.03 -9.36
N ARG A 111 11.38 13.90 -8.06
CA ARG A 111 12.16 14.91 -7.33
C ARG A 111 13.56 15.11 -7.90
N GLN A 112 14.26 14.03 -8.23
CA GLN A 112 15.58 14.09 -8.85
C GLN A 112 15.54 14.79 -10.21
N GLN A 113 14.57 14.47 -11.07
CA GLN A 113 14.40 15.11 -12.37
C GLN A 113 14.10 16.61 -12.22
N TRP A 114 13.24 16.97 -11.27
CA TRP A 114 12.94 18.37 -10.96
C TRP A 114 14.18 19.14 -10.52
N GLN A 115 14.96 18.60 -9.59
CA GLN A 115 16.21 19.21 -9.11
C GLN A 115 17.27 19.35 -10.23
N GLN A 116 17.23 18.47 -11.23
CA GLN A 116 18.08 18.54 -12.43
C GLN A 116 17.55 19.49 -13.50
N GLY A 117 16.46 20.21 -13.25
CA GLY A 117 15.81 21.09 -14.23
C GLY A 117 15.16 20.37 -15.41
N LYS A 118 14.94 19.06 -15.31
CA LYS A 118 14.27 18.26 -16.33
C LYS A 118 12.77 18.47 -16.29
N ASP A 119 12.13 18.35 -17.45
CA ASP A 119 10.68 18.40 -17.52
C ASP A 119 10.04 17.18 -16.87
N ILE A 120 9.11 17.42 -15.96
CA ILE A 120 8.31 16.42 -15.28
C ILE A 120 6.82 16.49 -15.71
N LEU A 121 6.55 17.14 -16.83
CA LEU A 121 5.23 17.19 -17.43
C LEU A 121 4.71 15.77 -17.67
N PHE A 122 3.42 15.53 -17.45
CA PHE A 122 2.76 14.21 -17.53
C PHE A 122 3.16 13.18 -16.47
N LEU A 123 4.14 13.45 -15.59
CA LEU A 123 4.46 12.58 -14.47
C LEU A 123 3.64 12.92 -13.21
N LEU A 124 3.03 14.08 -13.18
CA LEU A 124 2.18 14.58 -12.10
C LEU A 124 0.93 15.25 -12.68
N PRO A 125 -0.20 15.26 -11.94
CA PRO A 125 -1.33 16.11 -12.28
C PRO A 125 -0.92 17.60 -12.33
N ASP A 126 -1.50 18.36 -13.28
CA ASP A 126 -1.16 19.76 -13.49
C ASP A 126 -1.32 20.63 -12.23
N ALA A 127 -2.35 20.37 -11.43
CA ALA A 127 -2.57 21.07 -10.16
C ALA A 127 -1.39 20.89 -9.18
N ILE A 128 -0.81 19.69 -9.13
CA ILE A 128 0.36 19.39 -8.27
C ILE A 128 1.62 20.06 -8.84
N LEU A 129 1.80 20.01 -10.15
CA LEU A 129 2.92 20.68 -10.82
C LEU A 129 2.89 22.20 -10.58
N THR A 130 1.71 22.79 -10.68
CA THR A 130 1.50 24.23 -10.39
C THR A 130 1.83 24.54 -8.93
N LEU A 131 1.40 23.72 -7.98
CA LEU A 131 1.68 23.90 -6.56
C LEU A 131 3.18 23.83 -6.28
N ILE A 132 3.89 22.84 -6.85
CA ILE A 132 5.34 22.69 -6.70
C ILE A 132 6.07 23.94 -7.20
N ARG A 133 5.66 24.48 -8.37
CA ARG A 133 6.25 25.69 -8.95
C ARG A 133 6.00 26.94 -8.09
N GLN A 134 4.78 27.12 -7.60
CA GLN A 134 4.39 28.28 -6.81
C GLN A 134 5.02 28.32 -5.41
N GLN A 135 5.16 27.16 -4.78
CA GLN A 135 5.65 27.08 -3.41
C GLN A 135 7.12 26.68 -3.31
N HIS A 136 7.82 26.57 -4.46
CA HIS A 136 9.24 26.17 -4.50
C HIS A 136 9.52 24.91 -3.65
N ILE A 137 8.61 23.93 -3.73
CA ILE A 137 8.74 22.64 -3.04
C ILE A 137 9.78 21.82 -3.80
N TYR A 138 10.90 21.44 -3.15
CA TYR A 138 12.09 20.72 -3.67
C TYR A 138 13.12 21.60 -4.37
#